data_507c34af3f49c831387ce2d1e6487198
#
_entry.id   507c34af3f49c831387ce2d1e6487198
#
_cell.length_a   1.000
_cell.length_b   1.000
_cell.length_c   1.000
_cell.angle_alpha   90.00
_cell.angle_beta   90.00
_cell.angle_gamma   90.00
#
_symmetry.space_group_name_H-M   'P 1'
#
loop_
_entity.id
_entity.type
_entity.pdbx_description
1 polymer ?
#
loop_
_entity_poly.entity_id
_entity_poly.type
_entity_poly.pdbx_seq_one_letter_code
_entity_poly.pdbx_strand_id
1 'polypeptide(L)'
;MRNLLILLQIITATLLFSQNYSIENAFPNLSFTDPVGIYHADDDTDRLFVIEQPGTIKVFNNNPSTTTVETFLNITSIVDQDPGYTEEGLLGLTFHPNFSENGYFYVNYTDYSPKRNVIARYTVSSANPNQADTE
;
A
#
# COMPACT_ATOMS: atom_id res chain seq x y z
N MET A 1 12.23 -66.04 38.50
CA MET A 1 11.22 -65.45 37.62
C MET A 1 11.66 -64.00 37.36
N ARG A 2 12.15 -63.74 36.16
CA ARG A 2 12.73 -62.45 35.75
C ARG A 2 11.68 -61.65 35.00
N ASN A 3 11.20 -60.52 35.59
CA ASN A 3 10.29 -59.64 34.97
C ASN A 3 11.01 -58.84 33.89
N LEU A 4 10.62 -59.06 32.63
CA LEU A 4 11.07 -58.29 31.47
C LEU A 4 10.20 -57.03 31.37
N LEU A 5 10.75 -55.86 31.76
CA LEU A 5 10.14 -54.56 31.51
C LEU A 5 10.33 -54.19 30.03
N ILE A 6 9.29 -54.25 29.26
CA ILE A 6 9.28 -53.70 27.89
C ILE A 6 9.02 -52.20 27.99
N LEU A 7 10.07 -51.41 27.76
CA LEU A 7 9.96 -49.96 27.65
C LEU A 7 9.45 -49.63 26.26
N LEU A 8 8.16 -49.33 26.17
CA LEU A 8 7.53 -48.83 24.92
C LEU A 8 7.93 -47.35 24.71
N GLN A 9 8.94 -47.12 23.91
CA GLN A 9 9.26 -45.74 23.44
C GLN A 9 8.24 -45.33 22.38
N ILE A 10 7.35 -44.44 22.77
CA ILE A 10 6.44 -43.75 21.85
C ILE A 10 7.31 -42.68 21.13
N ILE A 11 7.74 -42.99 19.92
CA ILE A 11 8.34 -41.98 19.02
C ILE A 11 7.20 -41.11 18.52
N THR A 12 7.04 -39.97 19.13
CA THR A 12 6.18 -38.91 18.57
C THR A 12 6.90 -38.28 17.38
N ALA A 13 6.59 -38.74 16.17
CA ALA A 13 7.01 -38.09 14.96
C ALA A 13 6.26 -36.72 14.86
N THR A 14 6.95 -35.65 15.21
CA THR A 14 6.47 -34.30 14.88
C THR A 14 6.54 -34.15 13.37
N LEU A 15 5.37 -34.18 12.72
CA LEU A 15 5.24 -33.82 11.31
C LEU A 15 5.54 -32.31 11.19
N LEU A 16 6.75 -32.00 10.77
CA LEU A 16 7.10 -30.63 10.36
C LEU A 16 6.39 -30.36 9.04
N PHE A 17 5.27 -29.67 9.11
CA PHE A 17 4.63 -29.11 7.92
C PHE A 17 5.50 -27.94 7.45
N SER A 18 6.27 -28.14 6.38
CA SER A 18 6.87 -27.05 5.65
C SER A 18 5.73 -26.30 4.96
N GLN A 19 5.47 -25.05 5.36
CA GLN A 19 4.59 -24.18 4.58
C GLN A 19 5.35 -23.75 3.34
N ASN A 20 4.84 -24.18 2.18
CA ASN A 20 5.32 -23.70 0.90
C ASN A 20 4.66 -22.32 0.64
N TYR A 21 5.47 -21.27 0.68
CA TYR A 21 5.03 -19.94 0.23
C TYR A 21 5.30 -19.80 -1.27
N SER A 22 4.34 -19.31 -2.01
CA SER A 22 4.50 -18.89 -3.40
C SER A 22 4.17 -17.42 -3.53
N ILE A 23 4.88 -16.74 -4.43
CA ILE A 23 4.56 -15.36 -4.80
C ILE A 23 3.64 -15.42 -6.01
N GLU A 24 2.53 -14.69 -5.94
CA GLU A 24 1.60 -14.53 -7.06
C GLU A 24 1.27 -13.04 -7.24
N ASN A 25 0.85 -12.67 -8.46
CA ASN A 25 0.39 -11.32 -8.73
C ASN A 25 -1.02 -11.13 -8.17
N ALA A 26 -1.16 -10.32 -7.13
CA ALA A 26 -2.44 -10.07 -6.46
C ALA A 26 -3.44 -9.32 -7.36
N PHE A 27 -2.97 -8.50 -8.30
CA PHE A 27 -3.80 -7.68 -9.22
C PHE A 27 -3.27 -7.79 -10.65
N PRO A 28 -3.44 -8.95 -11.33
CA PRO A 28 -2.80 -9.25 -12.59
C PRO A 28 -3.23 -8.35 -13.77
N ASN A 29 -4.35 -7.64 -13.61
CA ASN A 29 -4.89 -6.75 -14.64
C ASN A 29 -4.47 -5.28 -14.44
N LEU A 30 -3.76 -4.96 -13.37
CA LEU A 30 -3.32 -3.59 -13.07
C LEU A 30 -1.81 -3.44 -13.29
N SER A 31 -1.42 -2.24 -13.63
CA SER A 31 -0.02 -1.83 -13.72
C SER A 31 0.16 -0.44 -13.12
N PHE A 32 1.30 -0.21 -12.49
CA PHE A 32 1.64 1.05 -11.82
C PHE A 32 3.02 1.53 -12.26
N THR A 33 3.23 2.84 -12.22
CA THR A 33 4.51 3.46 -12.58
C THR A 33 5.31 3.73 -11.32
N ASP A 34 6.45 3.06 -11.16
CA ASP A 34 7.34 3.20 -10.00
C ASP A 34 6.58 3.21 -8.65
N PRO A 35 5.81 2.14 -8.34
CA PRO A 35 5.03 2.08 -7.12
C PRO A 35 5.93 1.93 -5.89
N VAL A 36 5.74 2.76 -4.87
CA VAL A 36 6.55 2.76 -3.64
C VAL A 36 5.77 2.35 -2.39
N GLY A 37 4.46 2.25 -2.46
CA GLY A 37 3.64 1.80 -1.33
C GLY A 37 2.20 1.53 -1.69
N ILE A 38 1.56 0.65 -0.90
CA ILE A 38 0.14 0.32 -0.97
C ILE A 38 -0.49 0.54 0.39
N TYR A 39 -1.68 1.15 0.42
CA TYR A 39 -2.35 1.62 1.63
C TYR A 39 -3.84 1.31 1.61
N HIS A 40 -4.42 1.20 2.80
CA HIS A 40 -5.85 1.11 3.05
C HIS A 40 -6.29 2.29 3.93
N ALA A 41 -7.45 2.87 3.65
CA ALA A 41 -7.91 4.07 4.35
C ALA A 41 -8.64 3.79 5.68
N ASP A 42 -9.02 2.54 5.93
CA ASP A 42 -9.83 2.12 7.10
C ASP A 42 -11.15 2.92 7.21
N ASP A 43 -11.82 3.10 6.07
CA ASP A 43 -13.00 3.94 5.89
C ASP A 43 -14.27 3.11 5.57
N ASP A 44 -14.29 1.84 6.00
CA ASP A 44 -15.34 0.85 5.71
C ASP A 44 -15.52 0.55 4.21
N THR A 45 -14.61 1.02 3.35
CA THR A 45 -14.56 0.65 1.94
C THR A 45 -13.44 -0.35 1.69
N ASP A 46 -13.62 -1.23 0.74
CA ASP A 46 -12.60 -2.20 0.34
C ASP A 46 -11.77 -1.66 -0.84
N ARG A 47 -11.19 -0.44 -0.66
CA ARG A 47 -10.34 0.21 -1.63
C ARG A 47 -8.88 0.19 -1.21
N LEU A 48 -7.99 0.05 -2.18
CA LEU A 48 -6.55 0.18 -2.00
C LEU A 48 -6.02 1.40 -2.75
N PHE A 49 -5.01 2.01 -2.14
CA PHE A 49 -4.34 3.20 -2.67
C PHE A 49 -2.88 2.86 -2.91
N VAL A 50 -2.40 3.09 -4.12
CA VAL A 50 -0.99 2.91 -4.49
C VAL A 50 -0.37 4.26 -4.79
N ILE A 51 0.73 4.57 -4.11
CA ILE A 51 1.53 5.75 -4.44
C ILE A 51 2.55 5.41 -5.51
N GLU A 52 2.62 6.26 -6.52
CA GLU A 52 3.61 6.22 -7.59
C GLU A 52 4.61 7.36 -7.36
N GLN A 53 5.91 7.02 -7.37
CA GLN A 53 7.00 7.94 -7.04
C GLN A 53 6.95 9.27 -7.82
N PRO A 54 6.55 9.31 -9.11
CA PRO A 54 6.45 10.57 -9.85
C PRO A 54 5.43 11.58 -9.32
N GLY A 55 4.54 11.21 -8.37
CA GLY A 55 3.62 12.15 -7.74
C GLY A 55 2.14 11.85 -7.97
N THR A 56 1.77 10.61 -8.24
CA THR A 56 0.36 10.21 -8.32
C THR A 56 -0.02 9.21 -7.23
N ILE A 57 -1.26 9.27 -6.80
CA ILE A 57 -1.90 8.23 -5.98
C ILE A 57 -3.00 7.62 -6.82
N LYS A 58 -2.96 6.30 -6.96
CA LYS A 58 -3.98 5.51 -7.63
C LYS A 58 -4.90 4.86 -6.61
N VAL A 59 -6.19 4.74 -6.95
CA VAL A 59 -7.19 4.06 -6.13
C VAL A 59 -7.93 3.03 -6.96
N PHE A 60 -8.21 1.87 -6.36
CA PHE A 60 -8.93 0.76 -6.99
C PHE A 60 -9.57 -0.14 -5.93
N ASN A 61 -10.55 -0.95 -6.34
CA ASN A 61 -11.17 -1.92 -5.46
C ASN A 61 -10.23 -3.09 -5.17
N ASN A 62 -10.15 -3.52 -3.92
CA ASN A 62 -9.37 -4.68 -3.47
C ASN A 62 -10.01 -5.99 -3.93
N ASN A 63 -9.99 -6.21 -5.23
CA ASN A 63 -10.50 -7.41 -5.87
C ASN A 63 -9.48 -7.88 -6.93
N PRO A 64 -8.97 -9.12 -6.86
CA PRO A 64 -8.00 -9.64 -7.81
C PRO A 64 -8.42 -9.57 -9.29
N SER A 65 -9.73 -9.53 -9.56
CA SER A 65 -10.25 -9.40 -10.93
C SER A 65 -10.45 -7.97 -11.39
N THR A 66 -10.13 -6.96 -10.55
CA THR A 66 -10.30 -5.56 -10.94
C THR A 66 -9.47 -5.20 -12.16
N THR A 67 -10.06 -4.40 -13.06
CA THR A 67 -9.43 -3.89 -14.29
C THR A 67 -9.43 -2.37 -14.33
N THR A 68 -10.06 -1.73 -13.32
CA THR A 68 -10.24 -0.29 -13.26
C THR A 68 -9.37 0.28 -12.15
N VAL A 69 -8.61 1.32 -12.49
CA VAL A 69 -7.83 2.13 -11.56
C VAL A 69 -8.11 3.61 -11.85
N GLU A 70 -8.34 4.39 -10.80
CA GLU A 70 -8.56 5.83 -10.90
C GLU A 70 -7.37 6.59 -10.32
N THR A 71 -7.19 7.84 -10.73
CA THR A 71 -6.21 8.74 -10.11
C THR A 71 -6.88 9.48 -8.96
N PHE A 72 -6.46 9.14 -7.74
CA PHE A 72 -6.95 9.76 -6.50
C PHE A 72 -6.34 11.15 -6.28
N LEU A 73 -5.01 11.27 -6.42
CA LEU A 73 -4.27 12.53 -6.33
C LEU A 73 -3.25 12.61 -7.46
N ASN A 74 -3.07 13.81 -8.01
CA ASN A 74 -2.00 14.11 -8.96
C ASN A 74 -1.29 15.41 -8.57
N ILE A 75 -0.06 15.27 -8.06
CA ILE A 75 0.82 16.37 -7.68
C ILE A 75 2.16 16.35 -8.45
N THR A 76 2.18 15.72 -9.60
CA THR A 76 3.39 15.60 -10.43
C THR A 76 4.03 16.93 -10.79
N SER A 77 3.25 18.02 -10.78
CA SER A 77 3.74 19.37 -11.08
C SER A 77 4.60 20.01 -9.99
N ILE A 78 4.57 19.47 -8.76
CA ILE A 78 5.29 20.00 -7.60
C ILE A 78 6.26 19.00 -6.98
N VAL A 79 6.21 17.74 -7.43
CA VAL A 79 7.11 16.67 -6.98
C VAL A 79 8.39 16.71 -7.81
N ASP A 80 9.53 16.58 -7.15
CA ASP A 80 10.81 16.46 -7.83
C ASP A 80 10.86 15.17 -8.66
N GLN A 81 11.11 15.33 -9.96
CA GLN A 81 11.20 14.26 -10.95
C GLN A 81 12.56 14.26 -11.61
N ASP A 82 13.64 14.49 -10.86
CA ASP A 82 14.99 14.47 -11.42
C ASP A 82 15.19 13.19 -12.26
N PRO A 83 15.55 13.32 -13.56
CA PRO A 83 15.73 12.17 -14.41
C PRO A 83 16.93 11.34 -13.96
N GLY A 84 16.65 10.20 -13.36
CA GLY A 84 17.66 9.30 -12.83
C GLY A 84 17.11 8.48 -11.67
N TYR A 85 17.89 7.52 -11.18
CA TYR A 85 17.55 6.82 -9.96
C TYR A 85 17.76 7.77 -8.78
N THR A 86 16.67 8.23 -8.19
CA THR A 86 16.68 9.09 -7.01
C THR A 86 15.82 8.49 -5.91
N GLU A 87 16.10 8.85 -4.67
CA GLU A 87 15.26 8.53 -3.51
C GLU A 87 14.20 9.62 -3.28
N GLU A 88 14.00 10.49 -4.28
CA GLU A 88 13.08 11.63 -4.25
C GLU A 88 11.75 11.27 -4.91
N GLY A 89 10.73 12.07 -4.67
CA GLY A 89 9.42 11.85 -5.24
C GLY A 89 8.30 11.88 -4.21
N LEU A 90 7.16 11.31 -4.55
CA LEU A 90 6.07 11.03 -3.63
C LEU A 90 6.37 9.71 -2.89
N LEU A 91 6.68 9.80 -1.60
CA LEU A 91 7.28 8.70 -0.83
C LEU A 91 6.40 8.17 0.30
N GLY A 92 5.34 8.86 0.68
CA GLY A 92 4.50 8.45 1.80
C GLY A 92 3.06 8.89 1.69
N LEU A 93 2.17 8.08 2.23
CA LEU A 93 0.75 8.33 2.38
C LEU A 93 0.31 7.85 3.75
N THR A 94 -0.52 8.61 4.44
CA THR A 94 -1.26 8.15 5.61
C THR A 94 -2.61 8.82 5.69
N PHE A 95 -3.62 8.08 6.12
CA PHE A 95 -4.96 8.61 6.33
C PHE A 95 -5.14 9.08 7.77
N HIS A 96 -5.94 10.12 7.97
CA HIS A 96 -6.32 10.56 9.30
C HIS A 96 -7.13 9.44 10.00
N PRO A 97 -6.99 9.21 11.32
CA PRO A 97 -7.77 8.18 12.02
C PRO A 97 -9.30 8.27 11.82
N ASN A 98 -9.83 9.47 11.61
CA ASN A 98 -11.22 9.70 11.30
C ASN A 98 -11.43 10.08 9.82
N PHE A 99 -10.70 9.42 8.91
CA PHE A 99 -10.75 9.72 7.47
C PHE A 99 -12.17 9.58 6.90
N SER A 100 -12.92 8.58 7.33
CA SER A 100 -14.33 8.37 6.94
C SER A 100 -15.25 9.56 7.24
N GLU A 101 -14.89 10.39 8.26
CA GLU A 101 -15.68 11.55 8.67
C GLU A 101 -15.17 12.86 8.09
N ASN A 102 -13.84 13.03 8.03
CA ASN A 102 -13.22 14.32 7.70
C ASN A 102 -12.51 14.35 6.34
N GLY A 103 -12.30 13.18 5.71
CA GLY A 103 -11.65 13.06 4.41
C GLY A 103 -10.17 13.47 4.39
N TYR A 104 -9.52 13.67 5.54
CA TYR A 104 -8.14 14.14 5.60
C TYR A 104 -7.15 13.01 5.41
N PHE A 105 -6.13 13.27 4.59
CA PHE A 105 -4.97 12.42 4.44
C PHE A 105 -3.71 13.26 4.28
N TYR A 106 -2.56 12.64 4.51
CA TYR A 106 -1.26 13.31 4.49
C TYR A 106 -0.34 12.57 3.54
N VAL A 107 0.46 13.35 2.82
CA VAL A 107 1.48 12.83 1.91
C VAL A 107 2.84 13.40 2.28
N ASN A 108 3.89 12.60 2.05
CA ASN A 108 5.27 13.04 2.13
C ASN A 108 5.87 13.01 0.73
N TYR A 109 6.41 14.13 0.29
CA TYR A 109 7.04 14.23 -1.02
C TYR A 109 8.26 15.18 -1.00
N THR A 110 9.11 15.06 -2.00
CA THR A 110 10.20 15.99 -2.27
C THR A 110 9.68 17.08 -3.22
N ASP A 111 9.70 18.34 -2.75
CA ASP A 111 9.47 19.53 -3.56
C ASP A 111 10.77 19.93 -4.26
N TYR A 112 10.65 20.35 -5.50
CA TYR A 112 11.84 20.63 -6.28
C TYR A 112 12.34 22.09 -6.17
N SER A 113 11.51 23.05 -5.76
CA SER A 113 11.90 24.48 -5.76
C SER A 113 11.33 25.28 -4.56
N PRO A 114 12.10 25.47 -3.47
CA PRO A 114 13.44 24.90 -3.22
C PRO A 114 13.35 23.41 -2.86
N LYS A 115 14.39 22.65 -3.19
CA LYS A 115 14.46 21.22 -2.86
C LYS A 115 14.33 21.00 -1.34
N ARG A 116 13.27 20.31 -0.93
CA ARG A 116 12.95 20.02 0.48
C ARG A 116 11.94 18.89 0.60
N ASN A 117 11.94 18.21 1.73
CA ASN A 117 10.85 17.31 2.09
C ASN A 117 9.64 18.10 2.59
N VAL A 118 8.47 17.74 2.13
CA VAL A 118 7.20 18.35 2.48
C VAL A 118 6.25 17.28 3.02
N ILE A 119 5.58 17.60 4.12
CA ILE A 119 4.39 16.86 4.56
C ILE A 119 3.19 17.77 4.35
N ALA A 120 2.31 17.37 3.44
CA ALA A 120 1.11 18.12 3.10
C ALA A 120 -0.16 17.35 3.50
N ARG A 121 -1.18 18.08 3.96
CA ARG A 121 -2.53 17.54 4.16
C ARG A 121 -3.40 17.88 2.98
N TYR A 122 -4.09 16.89 2.48
CA TYR A 122 -5.14 17.00 1.47
C TYR A 122 -6.49 16.55 2.03
N THR A 123 -7.54 16.79 1.26
CA THR A 123 -8.91 16.39 1.58
C THR A 123 -9.49 15.63 0.39
N VAL A 124 -10.28 14.62 0.67
CA VAL A 124 -11.09 13.93 -0.35
C VAL A 124 -12.14 14.88 -0.89
N SER A 125 -12.36 14.85 -2.20
CA SER A 125 -13.41 15.62 -2.83
C SER A 125 -14.80 15.20 -2.34
N SER A 126 -15.62 16.18 -2.03
CA SER A 126 -17.01 15.95 -1.64
C SER A 126 -17.88 15.43 -2.81
N ALA A 127 -17.42 15.60 -4.03
CA ALA A 127 -18.12 15.17 -5.24
C ALA A 127 -17.76 13.76 -5.69
N ASN A 128 -16.53 13.31 -5.38
CA ASN A 128 -16.04 11.98 -5.78
C ASN A 128 -15.11 11.41 -4.71
N PRO A 129 -15.49 10.34 -4.00
CA PRO A 129 -14.65 9.73 -2.95
C PRO A 129 -13.37 9.08 -3.49
N ASN A 130 -13.25 8.90 -4.81
CA ASN A 130 -12.05 8.41 -5.47
C ASN A 130 -11.14 9.53 -5.99
N GLN A 131 -11.35 10.76 -5.53
CA GLN A 131 -10.58 11.92 -5.96
C GLN A 131 -10.30 12.85 -4.79
N ALA A 132 -9.09 13.40 -4.76
CA ALA A 132 -8.71 14.43 -3.80
C ALA A 132 -8.97 15.83 -4.38
N ASP A 133 -9.28 16.78 -3.49
CA ASP A 133 -9.23 18.20 -3.82
C ASP A 133 -7.77 18.66 -3.85
N THR A 134 -7.40 19.37 -4.90
CA THR A 134 -6.03 19.87 -5.12
C THR A 134 -5.93 21.40 -4.99
N GLU A 135 -7.03 22.05 -4.56
CA GLU A 135 -7.08 23.49 -4.31
C GLU A 135 -6.80 23.84 -2.85
#